data_37b2c24edd69800cf7848d7394c68dc3
#
_entry.id   37b2c24edd69800cf7848d7394c68dc3
#
_cell.length_a   1.000
_cell.length_b   1.000
_cell.length_c   1.000
_cell.angle_alpha   90.00
_cell.angle_beta   90.00
_cell.angle_gamma   90.00
#
_symmetry.space_group_name_H-M   'P 1'
#
loop_
_entity.id
_entity.type
_entity.pdbx_description
1 polymer ?
#
loop_
_entity_poly.entity_id
_entity_poly.type
_entity_poly.pdbx_seq_one_letter_code
_entity_poly.pdbx_strand_id
1 'polypeptide(L)'
;MLQRKFRRKWGNFLRSKISISGELVAYTEFLNNRQQTQDEWMDVGACRGMTHLFFPTTAERPQARERREAMARLVCASCNVQDMCRSFARDNHEYGLWGGESEDERHQAGYRLIAPIGIRANVG
;
A
#
# COMPACT_ATOMS: atom_id res chain seq x y z
N MET A 1 8.02 -2.73 6.45
CA MET A 1 7.38 -3.11 6.85
C MET A 1 6.69 -4.46 6.76
N LEU A 2 5.57 -4.62 6.15
CA LEU A 2 4.92 -5.93 6.04
C LEU A 2 5.86 -6.98 5.44
N GLN A 3 6.61 -6.63 4.39
CA GLN A 3 7.58 -7.53 3.77
C GLN A 3 8.73 -7.93 4.70
N ARG A 4 9.20 -7.05 5.59
CA ARG A 4 10.25 -7.38 6.56
C ARG A 4 9.74 -8.28 7.69
N LYS A 5 8.53 -8.01 8.19
CA LYS A 5 7.88 -8.88 9.19
C LYS A 5 7.60 -10.26 8.61
N PHE A 6 7.16 -10.29 7.38
CA PHE A 6 6.87 -11.51 6.64
C PHE A 6 8.15 -12.33 6.39
N ARG A 7 9.24 -11.68 5.95
CA ARG A 7 10.54 -12.33 5.76
C ARG A 7 11.09 -12.94 7.04
N ARG A 8 10.94 -12.26 8.18
CA ARG A 8 11.40 -12.80 9.47
C ARG A 8 10.64 -14.05 9.90
N LYS A 9 9.32 -14.01 9.74
CA LYS A 9 8.46 -15.12 10.15
C LYS A 9 8.69 -16.38 9.30
N TRP A 10 8.79 -16.19 7.99
CA TRP A 10 8.98 -17.29 7.06
C TRP A 10 10.44 -17.71 6.87
N GLY A 11 11.37 -16.78 7.01
CA GLY A 11 12.80 -17.06 6.97
C GLY A 11 13.24 -18.02 8.06
N ASN A 12 12.71 -17.87 9.28
CA ASN A 12 13.00 -18.77 10.38
C ASN A 12 12.35 -20.15 10.20
N PHE A 13 11.14 -20.20 9.66
CA PHE A 13 10.45 -21.45 9.37
C PHE A 13 11.16 -22.25 8.29
N LEU A 14 11.72 -21.59 7.28
CA LEU A 14 12.38 -22.23 6.14
C LEU A 14 13.84 -22.60 6.42
N ARG A 15 14.52 -21.88 7.33
CA ARG A 15 15.86 -22.24 7.77
C ARG A 15 15.94 -23.62 8.40
N SER A 16 14.88 -24.06 9.07
CA SER A 16 14.83 -25.38 9.68
C SER A 16 14.63 -26.52 8.68
N LYS A 17 14.25 -26.19 7.42
CA LYS A 17 13.96 -27.16 6.37
C LYS A 17 14.93 -27.15 5.18
N ILE A 18 15.88 -26.21 5.17
CA ILE A 18 16.85 -26.07 4.08
C ILE A 18 18.03 -27.01 4.31
N SER A 19 17.80 -28.30 4.19
CA SER A 19 18.87 -29.29 4.18
C SER A 19 19.03 -29.99 2.82
N ILE A 20 18.16 -29.69 1.86
CA ILE A 20 18.11 -30.35 0.55
C ILE A 20 18.04 -29.27 -0.54
N SER A 21 18.89 -29.38 -1.57
CA SER A 21 19.00 -28.40 -2.67
C SER A 21 17.72 -28.20 -3.49
N GLY A 22 16.85 -29.21 -3.59
CA GLY A 22 15.54 -29.10 -4.26
C GLY A 22 14.55 -28.22 -3.52
N GLU A 23 14.62 -28.15 -2.19
CA GLU A 23 13.75 -27.28 -1.37
C GLU A 23 14.14 -25.81 -1.51
N LEU A 24 15.41 -25.51 -1.76
CA LEU A 24 15.88 -24.14 -1.98
C LEU A 24 15.30 -23.52 -3.27
N VAL A 25 15.21 -24.31 -4.34
CA VAL A 25 14.62 -23.89 -5.61
C VAL A 25 13.11 -23.65 -5.44
N ALA A 26 12.40 -24.55 -4.79
CA ALA A 26 10.97 -24.41 -4.51
C ALA A 26 10.69 -23.19 -3.61
N TYR A 27 11.59 -22.90 -2.68
CA TYR A 27 11.49 -21.72 -1.82
C TYR A 27 11.67 -20.41 -2.59
N THR A 28 12.65 -20.37 -3.49
CA THR A 28 12.90 -19.19 -4.34
C THR A 28 11.72 -18.92 -5.27
N GLU A 29 11.15 -19.95 -5.88
CA GLU A 29 9.95 -19.86 -6.71
C GLU A 29 8.73 -19.40 -5.89
N PHE A 30 8.57 -19.91 -4.69
CA PHE A 30 7.49 -19.52 -3.79
C PHE A 30 7.59 -18.04 -3.38
N LEU A 31 8.79 -17.53 -3.09
CA LEU A 31 9.02 -16.12 -2.79
C LEU A 31 8.75 -15.23 -4.00
N ASN A 32 9.23 -15.63 -5.18
CA ASN A 32 9.00 -14.89 -6.41
C ASN A 32 7.52 -14.85 -6.78
N ASN A 33 6.84 -15.97 -6.65
CA ASN A 33 5.40 -16.06 -6.92
C ASN A 33 4.58 -15.22 -5.93
N ARG A 34 5.02 -15.13 -4.68
CA ARG A 34 4.33 -14.30 -3.69
C ARG A 34 4.58 -12.81 -3.86
N GLN A 35 5.75 -12.43 -4.33
CA GLN A 35 6.02 -11.05 -4.69
C GLN A 35 5.19 -10.61 -5.89
N GLN A 36 5.05 -11.48 -6.88
CA GLN A 36 4.17 -11.27 -8.02
C GLN A 36 2.70 -11.15 -7.60
N THR A 37 2.23 -12.02 -6.72
CA THR A 37 0.83 -11.96 -6.24
C THR A 37 0.54 -10.74 -5.36
N GLN A 38 1.54 -10.17 -4.71
CA GLN A 38 1.35 -8.93 -3.94
C GLN A 38 1.22 -7.69 -4.83
N ASP A 39 1.89 -7.68 -5.96
CA ASP A 39 1.83 -6.55 -6.90
C ASP A 39 0.65 -6.69 -7.87
N GLU A 40 0.20 -7.91 -8.14
CA GLU A 40 -0.91 -8.19 -9.06
C GLU A 40 -2.24 -7.55 -8.63
N TRP A 41 -2.50 -7.41 -7.34
CA TRP A 41 -3.73 -6.77 -6.91
C TRP A 41 -3.80 -5.28 -7.28
N MET A 42 -2.65 -4.62 -7.39
CA MET A 42 -2.59 -3.22 -7.83
C MET A 42 -3.02 -3.08 -9.28
N ASP A 43 -2.74 -4.07 -10.11
CA ASP A 43 -3.09 -4.05 -11.53
C ASP A 43 -4.60 -4.17 -11.78
N VAL A 44 -5.35 -4.75 -10.83
CA VAL A 44 -6.81 -4.88 -10.93
C VAL A 44 -7.57 -3.80 -10.17
N GLY A 45 -6.88 -2.83 -9.61
CA GLY A 45 -7.50 -1.70 -8.92
C GLY A 45 -8.35 -0.85 -9.87
N ALA A 46 -9.53 -0.43 -9.41
CA ALA A 46 -10.42 0.42 -10.19
C ALA A 46 -9.82 1.80 -10.51
N CYS A 47 -8.84 2.24 -9.72
CA CYS A 47 -8.17 3.53 -9.85
C CYS A 47 -7.05 3.57 -10.89
N ARG A 48 -6.81 2.48 -11.61
CA ARG A 48 -5.75 2.41 -12.60
C ARG A 48 -5.85 3.54 -13.62
N GLY A 49 -4.77 4.30 -13.79
CA GLY A 49 -4.73 5.47 -14.66
C GLY A 49 -5.32 6.75 -14.06
N MET A 50 -5.78 6.72 -12.81
CA MET A 50 -6.42 7.86 -12.13
C MET A 50 -5.58 8.40 -10.98
N THR A 51 -4.26 8.30 -11.06
CA THR A 51 -3.32 8.69 -9.99
C THR A 51 -3.56 10.11 -9.48
N HIS A 52 -3.96 11.02 -10.34
CA HIS A 52 -4.23 12.42 -10.01
C HIS A 52 -5.36 12.62 -8.99
N LEU A 53 -6.26 11.64 -8.85
CA LEU A 53 -7.34 11.70 -7.84
C LEU A 53 -6.86 11.28 -6.46
N PHE A 54 -5.82 10.46 -6.38
CA PHE A 54 -5.40 9.81 -5.14
C PHE A 54 -4.25 10.52 -4.44
N PHE A 55 -3.52 11.37 -5.14
CA PHE A 55 -2.37 12.08 -4.60
C PHE A 55 -2.58 13.59 -4.67
N PRO A 56 -2.22 14.32 -3.59
CA PRO A 56 -2.38 15.76 -3.58
C PRO A 56 -1.39 16.43 -4.53
N THR A 57 -1.81 17.53 -5.11
CA THR A 57 -0.90 18.44 -5.82
C THR A 57 -0.17 19.35 -4.84
N THR A 58 0.96 19.92 -5.27
CA THR A 58 1.66 20.93 -4.49
C THR A 58 0.75 22.13 -4.23
N ALA A 59 0.71 22.59 -2.99
CA ALA A 59 -0.10 23.75 -2.57
C ALA A 59 -1.60 23.59 -2.84
N GLU A 60 -2.11 22.38 -2.74
CA GLU A 60 -3.55 22.09 -2.90
C GLU A 60 -4.38 22.80 -1.83
N ARG A 61 -5.42 23.51 -2.26
CA ARG A 61 -6.34 24.18 -1.34
C ARG A 61 -7.28 23.16 -0.67
N PRO A 62 -7.73 23.42 0.57
CA PRO A 62 -8.60 22.49 1.29
C PRO A 62 -9.85 22.06 0.53
N GLN A 63 -10.53 22.99 -0.16
CA GLN A 63 -11.72 22.66 -0.93
C GLN A 63 -11.41 21.80 -2.15
N ALA A 64 -10.27 22.04 -2.81
CA ALA A 64 -9.82 21.22 -3.92
C ALA A 64 -9.49 19.80 -3.46
N ARG A 65 -8.83 19.68 -2.30
CA ARG A 65 -8.54 18.40 -1.66
C ARG A 65 -9.82 17.63 -1.35
N GLU A 66 -10.78 18.27 -0.75
CA GLU A 66 -12.05 17.65 -0.38
C GLU A 66 -12.78 17.09 -1.62
N ARG A 67 -12.83 17.86 -2.70
CA ARG A 67 -13.43 17.40 -3.97
C ARG A 67 -12.67 16.25 -4.59
N ARG A 68 -11.34 16.34 -4.60
CA ARG A 68 -10.48 15.28 -5.13
C ARG A 68 -10.66 13.97 -4.36
N GLU A 69 -10.63 14.05 -3.05
CA GLU A 69 -10.79 12.87 -2.18
C GLU A 69 -12.21 12.28 -2.30
N ALA A 70 -13.24 13.11 -2.43
CA ALA A 70 -14.60 12.62 -2.65
C ALA A 70 -14.72 11.81 -3.94
N MET A 71 -14.12 12.28 -5.03
CA MET A 71 -14.08 11.54 -6.30
C MET A 71 -13.28 10.24 -6.17
N ALA A 72 -12.13 10.28 -5.49
CA ALA A 72 -11.31 9.10 -5.25
C ALA A 72 -12.07 8.04 -4.45
N ARG A 73 -12.83 8.44 -3.43
CA ARG A 73 -13.65 7.53 -2.63
C ARG A 73 -14.73 6.84 -3.45
N LEU A 74 -15.32 7.52 -4.42
CA LEU A 74 -16.29 6.90 -5.33
C LEU A 74 -15.65 5.78 -6.15
N VAL A 75 -14.43 5.99 -6.63
CA VAL A 75 -13.67 4.94 -7.34
C VAL A 75 -13.37 3.76 -6.41
N CYS A 76 -12.91 4.05 -5.20
CA CYS A 76 -12.61 3.00 -4.21
C CYS A 76 -13.85 2.20 -3.80
N ALA A 77 -15.02 2.81 -3.76
CA ALA A 77 -16.27 2.15 -3.38
C ALA A 77 -16.64 1.00 -4.33
N SER A 78 -16.23 1.07 -5.60
CA SER A 78 -16.46 0.03 -6.60
C SER A 78 -15.24 -0.90 -6.79
N CYS A 79 -14.19 -0.69 -6.02
CA CYS A 79 -12.94 -1.44 -6.19
C CYS A 79 -12.95 -2.76 -5.43
N ASN A 80 -12.65 -3.86 -6.12
CA ASN A 80 -12.64 -5.20 -5.52
C ASN A 80 -11.48 -5.44 -4.56
N VAL A 81 -10.43 -4.62 -4.62
CA VAL A 81 -9.21 -4.77 -3.81
C VAL A 81 -9.08 -3.65 -2.76
N GLN A 82 -10.19 -3.02 -2.39
CA GLN A 82 -10.20 -1.89 -1.46
C GLN A 82 -9.54 -2.23 -0.12
N ASP A 83 -9.86 -3.37 0.47
CA ASP A 83 -9.34 -3.77 1.78
C ASP A 83 -7.84 -4.08 1.72
N MET A 84 -7.40 -4.76 0.67
CA MET A 84 -5.97 -5.05 0.43
C MET A 84 -5.19 -3.75 0.23
N CYS A 85 -5.74 -2.82 -0.52
CA CYS A 85 -5.15 -1.51 -0.79
C CYS A 85 -5.00 -0.69 0.49
N ARG A 86 -6.01 -0.65 1.32
CA ARG A 86 -5.98 0.05 2.62
C ARG A 86 -4.93 -0.56 3.55
N SER A 87 -4.90 -1.87 3.67
CA SER A 87 -3.93 -2.58 4.51
C SER A 87 -2.49 -2.33 4.04
N PHE A 88 -2.28 -2.36 2.74
CA PHE A 88 -0.98 -2.05 2.15
C PHE A 88 -0.50 -0.64 2.52
N ALA A 89 -1.36 0.36 2.38
CA ALA A 89 -1.02 1.75 2.68
C ALA A 89 -0.70 1.96 4.16
N ARG A 90 -1.44 1.31 5.04
CA ARG A 90 -1.21 1.36 6.49
C ARG A 90 0.13 0.74 6.87
N ASP A 91 0.44 -0.43 6.32
CA ASP A 91 1.67 -1.16 6.63
C ASP A 91 2.91 -0.49 6.03
N ASN A 92 2.78 0.17 4.90
CA ASN A 92 3.89 0.79 4.20
C ASN A 92 3.99 2.31 4.44
N HIS A 93 3.14 2.87 5.30
CA HIS A 93 3.14 4.29 5.65
C HIS A 93 2.99 5.20 4.42
N GLU A 94 2.12 4.82 3.49
CA GLU A 94 1.94 5.54 2.24
C GLU A 94 1.26 6.91 2.46
N TYR A 95 1.50 7.82 1.53
CA TYR A 95 0.76 9.08 1.46
C TYR A 95 -0.31 9.00 0.37
N GLY A 96 -1.24 9.94 0.37
CA GLY A 96 -2.37 9.92 -0.55
C GLY A 96 -3.56 9.14 -0.02
N LEU A 97 -4.57 9.01 -0.85
CA LEU A 97 -5.78 8.25 -0.53
C LEU A 97 -5.65 6.82 -1.05
N TRP A 98 -5.81 5.86 -0.17
CA TRP A 98 -5.68 4.44 -0.46
C TRP A 98 -6.85 3.67 0.13
N GLY A 99 -7.49 2.85 -0.69
CA GLY A 99 -8.57 1.99 -0.21
C GLY A 99 -9.73 2.74 0.43
N GLY A 100 -10.06 3.92 -0.06
CA GLY A 100 -11.10 4.77 0.50
C GLY A 100 -10.73 5.49 1.80
N GLU A 101 -9.46 5.48 2.17
CA GLU A 101 -8.96 6.11 3.40
C GLU A 101 -7.95 7.20 3.06
N SER A 102 -8.20 8.42 3.56
CA SER A 102 -7.28 9.54 3.40
C SER A 102 -6.08 9.42 4.35
N GLU A 103 -5.05 10.25 4.11
CA GLU A 103 -3.90 10.35 5.00
C GLU A 103 -4.30 10.72 6.42
N ASP A 104 -5.20 11.68 6.57
CA ASP A 104 -5.67 12.15 7.86
C ASP A 104 -6.41 11.05 8.62
N GLU A 105 -7.29 10.33 7.93
CA GLU A 105 -8.02 9.20 8.51
C GLU A 105 -7.07 8.08 8.96
N ARG A 106 -6.06 7.80 8.15
CA ARG A 106 -5.04 6.80 8.47
C ARG A 106 -4.21 7.21 9.68
N HIS A 107 -3.84 8.48 9.75
CA HIS A 107 -3.13 9.04 10.89
C HIS A 107 -3.98 9.01 12.16
N GLN A 108 -5.26 9.38 12.07
CA GLN A 108 -6.21 9.32 13.19
C GLN A 108 -6.45 7.88 13.67
N ALA A 109 -6.37 6.91 12.77
CA ALA A 109 -6.46 5.49 13.10
C ALA A 109 -5.19 4.94 13.77
N GLY A 110 -4.14 5.76 13.96
CA GLY A 110 -2.92 5.39 14.67
C GLY A 110 -1.77 4.93 13.79
N TYR A 111 -1.89 5.04 12.47
CA TYR A 111 -0.84 4.61 11.55
C TYR A 111 0.11 5.76 11.23
N ARG A 112 1.40 5.51 11.33
CA ARG A 112 2.43 6.51 11.01
C ARG A 112 2.51 6.72 9.51
N LEU A 113 2.67 7.97 9.10
CA LEU A 113 2.98 8.35 7.74
C LEU A 113 4.51 8.43 7.56
N ILE A 114 4.98 8.31 6.31
CA ILE A 114 6.40 8.44 5.98
C ILE A 114 6.92 9.82 6.37
N ALA A 115 6.12 10.85 6.16
CA ALA A 115 6.41 12.20 6.60
C ALA A 115 5.14 12.86 7.11
N PRO A 116 5.24 13.78 8.10
CA PRO A 116 4.09 14.56 8.55
C PRO A 116 3.45 15.32 7.37
N ILE A 117 2.12 15.37 7.37
CA ILE A 117 1.33 15.94 6.27
C ILE A 117 1.78 17.37 5.93
N GLY A 118 1.99 18.20 6.94
CA GLY A 118 2.41 19.59 6.74
C GLY A 118 3.81 19.76 6.15
N ILE A 119 4.72 18.85 6.46
CA ILE A 119 6.09 18.88 5.95
C ILE A 119 6.15 18.49 4.48
N ARG A 120 5.36 17.50 4.06
CA ARG A 120 5.32 17.09 2.65
C ARG A 120 4.76 18.17 1.74
N ALA A 121 3.82 18.96 2.20
CA ALA A 121 3.28 20.09 1.46
C ALA A 121 4.34 21.16 1.15
N ASN A 122 5.40 21.22 1.93
CA ASN A 122 6.49 22.19 1.78
C ASN A 122 7.69 21.68 0.97
N VAL A 123 7.71 20.40 0.65
CA VAL A 123 8.83 19.73 -0.04
C VAL A 123 8.56 19.60 -1.55
N GLY A 124 7.32 19.75 -1.96
CA GLY A 124 6.90 19.65 -3.37
C GLY A 124 7.28 20.84 -4.23
#